data_9e02e6252d938de88e43912c2b1cdd67
#
_entry.id   9e02e6252d938de88e43912c2b1cdd67
#
_cell.length_a   1.000
_cell.length_b   1.000
_cell.length_c   1.000
_cell.angle_alpha   90.00
_cell.angle_beta   90.00
_cell.angle_gamma   90.00
#
_symmetry.space_group_name_H-M   'P 1'
#
loop_
_entity.id
_entity.type
_entity.pdbx_description
1 polymer ?
#
loop_
_entity_poly.entity_id
_entity_poly.type
_entity_poly.pdbx_seq_one_letter_code
_entity_poly.pdbx_strand_id
1 'polypeptide(L)'
;LRAHTEQFGHQGLVANTDAANDYLQAHDHALNYAKLNRHLIGHRMMEQIHTQGTVITDVNHNLVEPCELYNQQGWLHRKGATPAHHDIVVIPGSRGDHSYLVKPIISELSLHSLPHGAGRKWMRTECKGRLSHRFTPLQLSRTALGSRIICANKQLIYEEAPQSYKSIETVIESMRSLGLIEVIA
;
A
#
# COMPACT_ATOMS: atom_id res chain seq x y z
N LEU A 1 -16.36 -11.12 -2.10
CA LEU A 1 -15.55 -11.89 -3.04
C LEU A 1 -15.94 -13.36 -3.04
N ARG A 2 -15.89 -14.08 -1.89
CA ARG A 2 -16.17 -15.54 -1.84
C ARG A 2 -17.58 -15.89 -2.31
N ALA A 3 -18.61 -15.23 -1.78
CA ALA A 3 -19.99 -15.43 -2.21
C ALA A 3 -20.19 -15.13 -3.71
N HIS A 4 -19.52 -14.10 -4.22
CA HIS A 4 -19.56 -13.76 -5.64
C HIS A 4 -18.90 -14.85 -6.51
N THR A 5 -17.71 -15.34 -6.08
CA THR A 5 -17.02 -16.42 -6.81
C THR A 5 -17.80 -17.72 -6.79
N GLU A 6 -18.53 -18.00 -5.69
CA GLU A 6 -19.40 -19.19 -5.58
C GLU A 6 -20.60 -19.09 -6.53
N GLN A 7 -21.15 -17.89 -6.75
CA GLN A 7 -22.32 -17.67 -7.61
C GLN A 7 -21.96 -17.51 -9.09
N PHE A 8 -20.87 -16.78 -9.41
CA PHE A 8 -20.53 -16.38 -10.79
C PHE A 8 -19.20 -16.96 -11.30
N GLY A 9 -18.52 -17.78 -10.49
CA GLY A 9 -17.19 -18.29 -10.81
C GLY A 9 -16.15 -17.18 -10.91
N HIS A 10 -15.23 -17.30 -11.87
CA HIS A 10 -14.20 -16.28 -12.13
C HIS A 10 -14.58 -15.31 -13.26
N GLN A 11 -15.84 -15.28 -13.65
CA GLN A 11 -16.32 -14.32 -14.65
C GLN A 11 -16.39 -12.92 -14.04
N GLY A 12 -16.01 -11.90 -14.80
CA GLY A 12 -16.20 -10.51 -14.42
C GLY A 12 -17.67 -10.12 -14.33
N LEU A 13 -17.98 -9.14 -13.50
CA LEU A 13 -19.30 -8.55 -13.46
C LEU A 13 -19.50 -7.64 -14.68
N VAL A 14 -20.67 -7.72 -15.29
CA VAL A 14 -21.06 -6.80 -16.35
C VAL A 14 -21.43 -5.47 -15.71
N ALA A 15 -20.82 -4.39 -16.18
CA ALA A 15 -21.11 -3.04 -15.69
C ALA A 15 -22.59 -2.69 -15.85
N ASN A 16 -23.12 -1.85 -14.95
CA ASN A 16 -24.50 -1.37 -14.93
C ASN A 16 -25.55 -2.48 -14.72
N THR A 17 -25.17 -3.61 -14.12
CA THR A 17 -26.10 -4.64 -13.64
C THR A 17 -26.32 -4.53 -12.13
N ASP A 18 -27.41 -5.06 -11.60
CA ASP A 18 -27.68 -5.08 -10.17
C ASP A 18 -26.53 -5.76 -9.40
N ALA A 19 -26.00 -6.87 -9.90
CA ALA A 19 -24.86 -7.57 -9.30
C ALA A 19 -23.60 -6.70 -9.24
N ALA A 20 -23.33 -5.88 -10.25
CA ALA A 20 -22.22 -4.94 -10.25
C ALA A 20 -22.46 -3.79 -9.23
N ASN A 21 -23.67 -3.28 -9.17
CA ASN A 21 -24.07 -2.22 -8.21
C ASN A 21 -23.97 -2.73 -6.77
N ASP A 22 -24.45 -3.92 -6.47
CA ASP A 22 -24.35 -4.55 -5.14
C ASP A 22 -22.88 -4.75 -4.74
N TYR A 23 -22.04 -5.19 -5.69
CA TYR A 23 -20.59 -5.31 -5.45
C TYR A 23 -19.95 -3.97 -5.13
N LEU A 24 -20.24 -2.92 -5.90
CA LEU A 24 -19.69 -1.58 -5.68
C LEU A 24 -20.15 -0.99 -4.35
N GLN A 25 -21.42 -1.18 -3.98
CA GLN A 25 -21.92 -0.76 -2.68
C GLN A 25 -21.19 -1.46 -1.51
N ALA A 26 -21.00 -2.78 -1.60
CA ALA A 26 -20.26 -3.53 -0.60
C ALA A 26 -18.78 -3.12 -0.54
N HIS A 27 -18.19 -2.81 -1.69
CA HIS A 27 -16.82 -2.28 -1.81
C HIS A 27 -16.70 -0.92 -1.10
N ASP A 28 -17.63 0.01 -1.33
CA ASP A 28 -17.63 1.34 -0.72
C ASP A 28 -17.81 1.27 0.80
N HIS A 29 -18.66 0.37 1.29
CA HIS A 29 -18.75 0.09 2.72
C HIS A 29 -17.42 -0.39 3.30
N ALA A 30 -16.71 -1.27 2.59
CA ALA A 30 -15.39 -1.76 3.03
C ALA A 30 -14.33 -0.65 3.03
N LEU A 31 -14.33 0.25 2.04
CA LEU A 31 -13.43 1.41 2.01
C LEU A 31 -13.70 2.38 3.17
N ASN A 32 -14.97 2.67 3.44
CA ASN A 32 -15.37 3.52 4.56
C ASN A 32 -14.98 2.92 5.90
N TYR A 33 -15.21 1.62 6.09
CA TYR A 33 -14.74 0.90 7.29
C TYR A 33 -13.21 1.00 7.44
N ALA A 34 -12.46 0.76 6.37
CA ALA A 34 -11.00 0.84 6.40
C ALA A 34 -10.50 2.24 6.75
N LYS A 35 -11.14 3.29 6.22
CA LYS A 35 -10.86 4.68 6.56
C LYS A 35 -11.10 4.97 8.03
N LEU A 36 -12.27 4.63 8.55
CA LEU A 36 -12.60 4.79 9.98
C LEU A 36 -11.63 4.03 10.87
N ASN A 37 -11.27 2.81 10.50
CA ASN A 37 -10.32 2.00 11.28
C ASN A 37 -8.93 2.66 11.33
N ARG A 38 -8.42 3.20 10.22
CA ARG A 38 -7.14 3.94 10.20
C ARG A 38 -7.19 5.18 11.09
N HIS A 39 -8.27 5.97 11.01
CA HIS A 39 -8.47 7.13 11.88
C HIS A 39 -8.50 6.74 13.35
N LEU A 40 -9.22 5.68 13.70
CA LEU A 40 -9.31 5.19 15.08
C LEU A 40 -7.96 4.70 15.61
N ILE A 41 -7.19 3.98 14.77
CA ILE A 41 -5.82 3.55 15.12
C ILE A 41 -4.93 4.77 15.37
N GLY A 42 -4.94 5.75 14.46
CA GLY A 42 -4.18 6.98 14.61
C GLY A 42 -4.53 7.73 15.90
N HIS A 43 -5.83 7.91 16.17
CA HIS A 43 -6.31 8.56 17.39
C HIS A 43 -5.83 7.84 18.66
N ARG A 44 -5.98 6.51 18.72
CA ARG A 44 -5.52 5.72 19.86
C ARG A 44 -4.01 5.77 20.05
N MET A 45 -3.23 5.79 18.98
CA MET A 45 -1.78 5.98 19.06
C MET A 45 -1.42 7.33 19.66
N MET A 46 -2.07 8.41 19.20
CA MET A 46 -1.87 9.75 19.73
C MET A 46 -2.21 9.86 21.20
N GLU A 47 -3.33 9.27 21.64
CA GLU A 47 -3.72 9.19 23.03
C GLU A 47 -2.64 8.49 23.88
N GLN A 48 -2.11 7.36 23.42
CA GLN A 48 -1.09 6.58 24.14
C GLN A 48 0.23 7.31 24.31
N ILE A 49 0.61 8.16 23.36
CA ILE A 49 1.84 8.98 23.44
C ILE A 49 1.57 10.40 23.94
N HIS A 50 0.35 10.67 24.43
CA HIS A 50 -0.06 11.97 24.98
C HIS A 50 0.21 13.15 24.06
N THR A 51 -0.11 13.00 22.77
CA THR A 51 0.10 14.05 21.75
C THR A 51 -1.15 14.28 20.93
N GLN A 52 -1.12 15.32 20.11
CA GLN A 52 -2.15 15.64 19.13
C GLN A 52 -1.49 15.80 17.76
N GLY A 53 -2.27 15.60 16.72
CA GLY A 53 -1.83 15.78 15.34
C GLY A 53 -3.01 15.82 14.37
N THR A 54 -2.72 16.16 13.14
CA THR A 54 -3.70 16.21 12.06
C THR A 54 -3.34 15.18 10.99
N VAL A 55 -4.38 14.63 10.34
CA VAL A 55 -4.18 13.74 9.21
C VAL A 55 -3.78 14.58 8.01
N ILE A 56 -2.59 14.33 7.47
CA ILE A 56 -2.09 15.01 6.27
C ILE A 56 -2.62 14.31 5.01
N THR A 57 -2.63 12.99 5.01
CA THR A 57 -3.09 12.18 3.88
C THR A 57 -3.65 10.85 4.36
N ASP A 58 -4.70 10.38 3.71
CA ASP A 58 -5.29 9.05 3.93
C ASP A 58 -5.76 8.50 2.58
N VAL A 59 -5.05 7.52 2.05
CA VAL A 59 -5.23 7.02 0.69
C VAL A 59 -5.47 5.52 0.67
N ASN A 60 -6.49 5.10 -0.05
CA ASN A 60 -6.73 3.69 -0.34
C ASN A 60 -5.85 3.24 -1.52
N HIS A 61 -5.27 2.04 -1.42
CA HIS A 61 -4.42 1.43 -2.46
C HIS A 61 -4.98 0.09 -2.97
N ASN A 62 -6.19 -0.24 -2.55
CA ASN A 62 -6.99 -1.37 -3.05
C ASN A 62 -8.41 -0.86 -3.22
N LEU A 63 -8.77 -0.48 -4.43
CA LEU A 63 -10.07 0.10 -4.73
C LEU A 63 -10.46 -0.11 -6.20
N VAL A 64 -11.74 0.03 -6.45
CA VAL A 64 -12.34 0.09 -7.78
C VAL A 64 -13.03 1.43 -7.91
N GLU A 65 -12.71 2.19 -8.92
CA GLU A 65 -13.33 3.50 -9.15
C GLU A 65 -13.59 3.73 -10.64
N PRO A 66 -14.60 4.54 -10.99
CA PRO A 66 -14.79 4.95 -12.37
C PRO A 66 -13.59 5.78 -12.83
N CYS A 67 -13.19 5.61 -14.08
CA CYS A 67 -12.12 6.38 -14.67
C CYS A 67 -12.36 6.62 -16.15
N GLU A 68 -11.71 7.65 -16.67
CA GLU A 68 -11.56 7.90 -18.09
C GLU A 68 -10.07 7.86 -18.42
N LEU A 69 -9.71 6.97 -19.34
CA LEU A 69 -8.34 6.77 -19.80
C LEU A 69 -8.35 6.64 -21.32
N TYR A 70 -7.48 7.37 -22.00
CA TYR A 70 -7.39 7.36 -23.48
C TYR A 70 -8.76 7.62 -24.16
N ASN A 71 -9.55 8.54 -23.62
CA ASN A 71 -10.93 8.85 -24.05
C ASN A 71 -11.90 7.67 -23.94
N GLN A 72 -11.62 6.69 -23.11
CA GLN A 72 -12.50 5.56 -22.82
C GLN A 72 -12.93 5.57 -21.36
N GLN A 73 -14.23 5.48 -21.13
CA GLN A 73 -14.77 5.34 -19.77
C GLN A 73 -14.77 3.88 -19.34
N GLY A 74 -14.41 3.64 -18.08
CA GLY A 74 -14.34 2.30 -17.52
C GLY A 74 -14.19 2.29 -16.01
N TRP A 75 -13.79 1.15 -15.47
CA TRP A 75 -13.53 0.94 -14.06
C TRP A 75 -12.07 0.59 -13.85
N LEU A 76 -11.38 1.40 -13.08
CA LEU A 76 -9.99 1.17 -12.74
C LEU A 76 -9.87 0.39 -11.43
N HIS A 77 -9.30 -0.79 -11.53
CA HIS A 77 -9.06 -1.68 -10.40
C HIS A 77 -7.63 -1.52 -9.92
N ARG A 78 -7.45 -1.07 -8.67
CA ARG A 78 -6.14 -0.98 -8.03
C ARG A 78 -6.00 -2.01 -6.93
N LYS A 79 -4.84 -2.68 -6.92
CA LYS A 79 -4.40 -3.54 -5.83
C LYS A 79 -2.93 -3.30 -5.56
N GLY A 80 -2.60 -2.67 -4.43
CA GLY A 80 -1.23 -2.28 -4.14
C GLY A 80 -0.73 -1.16 -5.05
N ALA A 81 -1.64 -0.34 -5.56
CA ALA A 81 -1.35 0.85 -6.35
C ALA A 81 -2.14 2.03 -5.77
N THR A 82 -1.49 3.16 -5.62
CA THR A 82 -2.05 4.36 -5.02
C THR A 82 -2.57 5.29 -6.11
N PRO A 83 -3.79 5.86 -5.99
CA PRO A 83 -4.28 6.87 -6.91
C PRO A 83 -3.39 8.11 -6.96
N ALA A 84 -3.15 8.64 -8.15
CA ALA A 84 -2.32 9.82 -8.37
C ALA A 84 -3.09 11.16 -8.31
N HIS A 85 -4.38 11.15 -7.96
CA HIS A 85 -5.21 12.37 -7.88
C HIS A 85 -5.23 13.01 -6.47
N HIS A 86 -4.38 12.53 -5.55
CA HIS A 86 -4.20 13.12 -4.22
C HIS A 86 -3.07 14.15 -4.24
N ASP A 87 -3.19 15.21 -3.43
CA ASP A 87 -2.16 16.25 -3.33
C ASP A 87 -0.84 15.71 -2.78
N ILE A 88 -0.91 14.79 -1.80
CA ILE A 88 0.23 14.17 -1.16
C ILE A 88 -0.02 12.68 -1.00
N VAL A 89 0.98 11.90 -1.36
CA VAL A 89 0.99 10.43 -1.20
C VAL A 89 2.23 10.00 -0.43
N VAL A 90 2.06 9.01 0.44
CA VAL A 90 3.16 8.35 1.14
C VAL A 90 3.57 7.11 0.35
N ILE A 91 4.86 7.00 0.04
CA ILE A 91 5.47 5.80 -0.56
C ILE A 91 6.42 5.18 0.47
N PRO A 92 5.95 4.20 1.26
CA PRO A 92 6.77 3.58 2.30
C PRO A 92 7.81 2.62 1.73
N GLY A 93 9.01 2.69 2.30
CA GLY A 93 10.02 1.65 2.17
C GLY A 93 9.75 0.46 3.10
N SER A 94 10.78 -0.30 3.39
CA SER A 94 10.73 -1.31 4.45
C SER A 94 10.92 -0.64 5.83
N ARG A 95 10.76 -1.40 6.90
CA ARG A 95 11.01 -0.90 8.27
C ARG A 95 12.45 -0.40 8.51
N GLY A 96 13.37 -0.67 7.61
CA GLY A 96 14.77 -0.24 7.67
C GLY A 96 15.13 0.81 6.64
N ASP A 97 14.16 1.30 5.89
CA ASP A 97 14.33 2.29 4.84
C ASP A 97 13.54 3.55 5.16
N HIS A 98 13.78 4.60 4.39
CA HIS A 98 12.96 5.81 4.43
C HIS A 98 11.56 5.56 3.85
N SER A 99 10.61 6.40 4.26
CA SER A 99 9.33 6.58 3.56
C SER A 99 9.36 7.95 2.91
N TYR A 100 8.81 8.06 1.72
CA TYR A 100 8.81 9.31 0.96
C TYR A 100 7.42 9.93 0.94
N LEU A 101 7.38 11.24 1.14
CA LEU A 101 6.22 12.05 0.82
C LEU A 101 6.41 12.60 -0.59
N VAL A 102 5.45 12.36 -1.45
CA VAL A 102 5.51 12.76 -2.84
C VAL A 102 4.25 13.50 -3.26
N LYS A 103 4.42 14.45 -4.18
CA LYS A 103 3.32 15.03 -4.95
C LYS A 103 3.18 14.23 -6.23
N PRO A 104 2.05 13.55 -6.45
CA PRO A 104 1.81 12.81 -7.69
C PRO A 104 1.67 13.74 -8.90
N ILE A 105 2.08 13.24 -10.05
CA ILE A 105 1.81 13.84 -11.36
C ILE A 105 0.92 12.85 -12.11
N ILE A 106 -0.29 13.30 -12.47
CA ILE A 106 -1.26 12.46 -13.17
C ILE A 106 -0.73 12.12 -14.56
N SER A 107 -0.77 10.82 -14.88
CA SER A 107 -0.31 10.32 -16.17
C SER A 107 -1.12 9.10 -16.60
N GLU A 108 -1.59 9.08 -17.84
CA GLU A 108 -2.26 7.91 -18.42
C GLU A 108 -1.30 6.72 -18.58
N LEU A 109 0.01 6.97 -18.79
CA LEU A 109 1.03 5.92 -18.86
C LEU A 109 1.10 5.06 -17.58
N SER A 110 0.81 5.66 -16.42
CA SER A 110 0.76 4.97 -15.14
C SER A 110 -0.65 4.54 -14.75
N LEU A 111 -1.64 4.69 -15.63
CA LEU A 111 -3.06 4.52 -15.34
C LEU A 111 -3.48 5.34 -14.12
N HIS A 112 -3.05 6.61 -14.06
CA HIS A 112 -3.28 7.52 -12.94
C HIS A 112 -2.95 6.91 -11.56
N SER A 113 -1.87 6.11 -11.50
CA SER A 113 -1.52 5.31 -10.32
C SER A 113 -0.02 5.37 -10.03
N LEU A 114 0.32 5.18 -8.74
CA LEU A 114 1.69 5.06 -8.24
C LEU A 114 1.87 3.73 -7.51
N PRO A 115 3.09 3.17 -7.43
CA PRO A 115 3.39 2.10 -6.50
C PRO A 115 3.05 2.50 -5.06
N HIS A 116 2.44 1.60 -4.29
CA HIS A 116 2.06 1.89 -2.90
C HIS A 116 3.22 1.72 -1.90
N GLY A 117 4.43 1.40 -2.37
CA GLY A 117 5.63 1.19 -1.56
C GLY A 117 6.71 0.41 -2.30
N ALA A 118 7.78 0.05 -1.59
CA ALA A 118 8.93 -0.65 -2.15
C ALA A 118 8.60 -2.01 -2.81
N GLY A 119 7.55 -2.67 -2.35
CA GLY A 119 7.21 -4.02 -2.77
C GLY A 119 8.17 -5.09 -2.23
N ARG A 120 7.72 -6.33 -2.23
CA ARG A 120 8.49 -7.46 -1.72
C ARG A 120 9.30 -8.14 -2.81
N LYS A 121 10.46 -8.69 -2.46
CA LYS A 121 11.25 -9.58 -3.32
C LYS A 121 10.73 -11.02 -3.25
N TRP A 122 10.23 -11.43 -2.07
CA TRP A 122 9.84 -12.82 -1.77
C TRP A 122 8.50 -12.87 -1.05
N MET A 123 7.84 -14.03 -1.12
CA MET A 123 6.65 -14.30 -0.31
C MET A 123 7.02 -14.35 1.18
N ARG A 124 6.09 -13.98 2.05
CA ARG A 124 6.32 -13.99 3.52
C ARG A 124 6.81 -15.33 4.03
N THR A 125 6.20 -16.40 3.54
CA THR A 125 6.54 -17.78 3.92
C THR A 125 7.98 -18.19 3.60
N GLU A 126 8.60 -17.57 2.59
CA GLU A 126 9.97 -17.87 2.17
C GLU A 126 11.04 -17.09 2.97
N CYS A 127 10.68 -15.95 3.56
CA CYS A 127 11.65 -15.01 4.13
C CYS A 127 12.50 -15.64 5.22
N LYS A 128 11.91 -16.42 6.14
CA LYS A 128 12.66 -17.09 7.20
C LYS A 128 13.66 -18.09 6.62
N GLY A 129 13.26 -18.94 5.69
CA GLY A 129 14.15 -19.92 5.04
C GLY A 129 15.33 -19.25 4.34
N ARG A 130 15.10 -18.11 3.68
CA ARG A 130 16.12 -17.36 2.95
C ARG A 130 17.07 -16.56 3.82
N LEU A 131 16.63 -16.13 5.01
CA LEU A 131 17.39 -15.19 5.85
C LEU A 131 17.98 -15.80 7.10
N SER A 132 17.41 -16.88 7.67
CA SER A 132 17.79 -17.40 8.98
C SER A 132 19.21 -17.98 9.03
N HIS A 133 19.77 -18.39 7.90
CA HIS A 133 21.16 -18.85 7.80
C HIS A 133 22.17 -17.70 7.70
N ARG A 134 21.72 -16.46 7.46
CA ARG A 134 22.56 -15.26 7.29
C ARG A 134 22.39 -14.26 8.42
N PHE A 135 21.23 -14.23 9.06
CA PHE A 135 20.89 -13.24 10.07
C PHE A 135 20.19 -13.89 11.26
N THR A 136 20.65 -13.58 12.45
CA THR A 136 19.95 -13.92 13.70
C THR A 136 18.81 -12.91 13.96
N PRO A 137 17.77 -13.27 14.77
CA PRO A 137 16.74 -12.31 15.19
C PRO A 137 17.32 -11.06 15.87
N LEU A 138 18.41 -11.21 16.62
CA LEU A 138 19.10 -10.10 17.28
C LEU A 138 19.69 -9.10 16.28
N GLN A 139 20.34 -9.59 15.23
CA GLN A 139 20.88 -8.73 14.16
C GLN A 139 19.75 -8.00 13.41
N LEU A 140 18.61 -8.67 13.18
CA LEU A 140 17.43 -8.07 12.54
C LEU A 140 16.61 -7.17 13.47
N SER A 141 16.94 -7.11 14.77
CA SER A 141 16.25 -6.24 15.74
C SER A 141 16.70 -4.77 15.67
N ARG A 142 17.73 -4.47 14.89
CA ARG A 142 18.17 -3.10 14.58
C ARG A 142 18.24 -2.90 13.07
N THR A 143 17.89 -1.70 12.64
CA THR A 143 17.95 -1.31 11.24
C THR A 143 19.22 -0.51 10.95
N ALA A 144 19.56 -0.35 9.68
CA ALA A 144 20.67 0.52 9.26
C ALA A 144 20.43 1.99 9.64
N LEU A 145 19.17 2.42 9.75
CA LEU A 145 18.76 3.76 10.21
C LEU A 145 18.83 3.91 11.75
N GLY A 146 19.30 2.90 12.49
CA GLY A 146 19.38 2.94 13.94
C GLY A 146 18.08 2.62 14.68
N SER A 147 16.98 2.38 14.00
CA SER A 147 15.70 2.03 14.61
C SER A 147 15.75 0.68 15.29
N ARG A 148 15.09 0.57 16.45
CA ARG A 148 14.96 -0.67 17.21
C ARG A 148 13.63 -1.35 16.87
N ILE A 149 13.69 -2.66 16.59
CA ILE A 149 12.52 -3.49 16.34
C ILE A 149 12.11 -4.21 17.62
N ILE A 150 10.89 -3.97 18.07
CA ILE A 150 10.27 -4.67 19.20
C ILE A 150 9.21 -5.60 18.60
N CYS A 151 9.45 -6.90 18.67
CA CYS A 151 8.55 -7.90 18.09
C CYS A 151 8.65 -9.21 18.87
N ALA A 152 7.54 -9.63 19.45
CA ALA A 152 7.44 -10.90 20.17
C ALA A 152 7.48 -12.11 19.21
N ASN A 153 6.95 -11.96 18.01
CA ASN A 153 6.91 -13.02 17.02
C ASN A 153 8.21 -13.05 16.21
N LYS A 154 9.05 -14.04 16.48
CA LYS A 154 10.35 -14.23 15.80
C LYS A 154 10.20 -14.48 14.28
N GLN A 155 9.07 -15.00 13.81
CA GLN A 155 8.84 -15.21 12.38
C GLN A 155 8.62 -13.88 11.66
N LEU A 156 7.86 -12.97 12.23
CA LEU A 156 7.63 -11.63 11.68
C LEU A 156 8.93 -10.82 11.57
N ILE A 157 9.92 -11.10 12.44
CA ILE A 157 11.23 -10.45 12.33
C ILE A 157 11.89 -10.74 10.97
N TYR A 158 11.75 -11.96 10.46
CA TYR A 158 12.27 -12.34 9.14
C TYR A 158 11.35 -11.88 8.01
N GLU A 159 10.03 -12.04 8.19
CA GLU A 159 9.06 -11.67 7.15
C GLU A 159 9.14 -10.18 6.79
N GLU A 160 9.30 -9.33 7.78
CA GLU A 160 9.36 -7.88 7.61
C GLU A 160 10.81 -7.33 7.59
N ALA A 161 11.80 -8.19 7.40
CA ALA A 161 13.19 -7.75 7.29
C ALA A 161 13.41 -6.89 6.03
N PRO A 162 14.23 -5.81 6.10
CA PRO A 162 14.50 -4.95 4.95
C PRO A 162 14.98 -5.72 3.72
N GLN A 163 15.73 -6.78 3.92
CA GLN A 163 16.26 -7.66 2.87
C GLN A 163 15.16 -8.35 2.05
N SER A 164 13.94 -8.47 2.61
CA SER A 164 12.78 -9.06 1.95
C SER A 164 12.07 -8.12 0.97
N TYR A 165 12.50 -6.85 0.94
CA TYR A 165 11.92 -5.79 0.11
C TYR A 165 12.85 -5.35 -1.01
N LYS A 166 12.29 -4.76 -2.06
CA LYS A 166 13.05 -4.04 -3.09
C LYS A 166 13.57 -2.73 -2.48
N SER A 167 14.61 -2.13 -3.11
CA SER A 167 15.08 -0.81 -2.72
C SER A 167 14.00 0.23 -2.99
N ILE A 168 13.68 1.02 -1.99
CA ILE A 168 12.73 2.13 -2.15
C ILE A 168 13.33 3.22 -3.03
N GLU A 169 14.63 3.46 -2.95
CA GLU A 169 15.35 4.45 -3.76
C GLU A 169 15.18 4.13 -5.24
N THR A 170 15.30 2.86 -5.63
CA THR A 170 15.08 2.42 -7.02
C THR A 170 13.64 2.70 -7.48
N VAL A 171 12.66 2.49 -6.61
CA VAL A 171 11.24 2.76 -6.94
C VAL A 171 11.01 4.27 -7.10
N ILE A 172 11.53 5.08 -6.18
CA ILE A 172 11.43 6.54 -6.24
C ILE A 172 12.11 7.10 -7.49
N GLU A 173 13.34 6.65 -7.77
CA GLU A 173 14.08 7.12 -8.94
C GLU A 173 13.39 6.74 -10.25
N SER A 174 12.82 5.54 -10.34
CA SER A 174 12.03 5.12 -11.51
C SER A 174 10.80 6.01 -11.71
N MET A 175 10.09 6.38 -10.64
CA MET A 175 8.95 7.29 -10.74
C MET A 175 9.36 8.71 -11.13
N ARG A 176 10.49 9.21 -10.59
CA ARG A 176 11.04 10.52 -10.94
C ARG A 176 11.47 10.58 -12.40
N SER A 177 12.18 9.58 -12.88
CA SER A 177 12.67 9.52 -14.27
C SER A 177 11.52 9.45 -15.29
N LEU A 178 10.37 8.91 -14.89
CA LEU A 178 9.15 8.88 -15.68
C LEU A 178 8.27 10.14 -15.50
N GLY A 179 8.69 11.11 -14.70
CA GLY A 179 7.92 12.33 -14.45
C GLY A 179 6.59 12.09 -13.72
N LEU A 180 6.50 11.04 -12.89
CA LEU A 180 5.26 10.66 -12.18
C LEU A 180 5.13 11.29 -10.79
N ILE A 181 6.22 11.82 -10.23
CA ILE A 181 6.25 12.38 -8.89
C ILE A 181 7.22 13.54 -8.76
N GLU A 182 6.91 14.43 -7.81
CA GLU A 182 7.87 15.33 -7.16
C GLU A 182 8.06 14.85 -5.71
N VAL A 183 9.30 14.70 -5.25
CA VAL A 183 9.61 14.33 -3.87
C VAL A 183 9.54 15.56 -2.98
N ILE A 184 8.76 15.49 -1.90
CA ILE A 184 8.60 16.58 -0.91
C ILE A 184 9.55 16.32 0.27
N ALA A 185 9.56 15.08 0.79
CA ALA A 185 10.40 14.64 1.90
C ALA A 185 10.64 13.13 1.85
#